data_c9837a11f87bc24db27a9aa41150a49a
#
_entry.id   c9837a11f87bc24db27a9aa41150a49a
#
_cell.length_a   1.000
_cell.length_b   1.000
_cell.length_c   1.000
_cell.angle_alpha   90.00
_cell.angle_beta   90.00
_cell.angle_gamma   90.00
#
_symmetry.space_group_name_H-M   'P 1'
#
loop_
_entity.id
_entity.type
_entity.pdbx_description
1 polymer ?
#
loop_
_entity_poly.entity_id
_entity_poly.type
_entity_poly.pdbx_seq_one_letter_code
_entity_poly.pdbx_strand_id
1 'polypeptide(L)'
;PWRRQSDRMRHLPIGHGLLGRVVDADGRPMDRFGPLRNVESRPIHGRAINAMDREPIREALDTGVRAINGLLTIGRGQRIGLFAGAGLGKSVLLGMMARYTDADVIVVGLVGERGREIKEFLEDILGEEDRHRAVIVAAPSDLPPIARMQGAHYATAIAEYFRDQDMNVLLLMDSLTRYAMAAREIALSIGESPATKGYPPSVFARLPALLERTGMGARGQGSITAFYTVLAEGDDQNDPVADSSRSFLDGHIVLSRELADAGHYPAIDIEKSISRVMSAVTPAEQQQLARQLKSLWSAYRRSRELITIGAYTEGSDAR
;
A
#
# COMPACT_ATOMS: atom_id res chain seq x y z
N PRO A 1 17.89 -11.25 38.18
CA PRO A 1 16.79 -10.33 38.01
C PRO A 1 16.67 -9.92 36.56
N TRP A 2 15.98 -10.73 35.80
CA TRP A 2 15.62 -10.42 34.42
C TRP A 2 14.43 -9.46 34.45
N ARG A 3 14.67 -8.15 34.42
CA ARG A 3 13.61 -7.18 34.19
C ARG A 3 13.08 -7.40 32.76
N ARG A 4 11.78 -7.62 32.65
CA ARG A 4 11.07 -7.82 31.39
C ARG A 4 11.38 -6.67 30.45
N GLN A 5 11.79 -6.99 29.24
CA GLN A 5 12.08 -6.06 28.15
C GLN A 5 10.83 -5.33 27.62
N SER A 6 9.66 -5.53 28.27
CA SER A 6 8.35 -5.00 27.89
C SER A 6 8.18 -3.48 28.09
N ASP A 7 9.06 -2.82 28.86
CA ASP A 7 8.91 -1.40 29.20
C ASP A 7 9.62 -0.43 28.26
N ARG A 8 10.14 -0.89 27.13
CA ARG A 8 10.83 -0.05 26.13
C ARG A 8 10.09 0.09 24.80
N MET A 9 8.82 -0.28 24.72
CA MET A 9 8.03 -0.02 23.52
C MET A 9 7.80 1.47 23.40
N ARG A 10 8.14 2.03 22.23
CA ARG A 10 7.90 3.45 21.94
C ARG A 10 6.41 3.70 21.89
N HIS A 11 5.95 4.69 22.64
CA HIS A 11 4.56 5.13 22.69
C HIS A 11 4.43 6.48 21.97
N LEU A 12 3.41 6.60 21.14
CA LEU A 12 3.07 7.83 20.43
C LEU A 12 1.59 8.17 20.59
N PRO A 13 1.19 9.44 20.34
CA PRO A 13 -0.20 9.85 20.45
C PRO A 13 -1.06 9.17 19.37
N ILE A 14 -2.07 8.41 19.77
CA ILE A 14 -3.04 7.75 18.88
C ILE A 14 -4.44 8.03 19.40
N GLY A 15 -5.38 8.37 18.51
CA GLY A 15 -6.75 8.66 18.85
C GLY A 15 -7.49 9.42 17.77
N HIS A 16 -8.78 9.66 17.97
CA HIS A 16 -9.63 10.42 17.03
C HIS A 16 -9.12 11.83 16.74
N GLY A 17 -8.36 12.42 17.67
CA GLY A 17 -7.76 13.73 17.47
C GLY A 17 -6.66 13.80 16.41
N LEU A 18 -6.32 12.67 15.79
CA LEU A 18 -5.44 12.61 14.63
C LEU A 18 -6.19 12.81 13.30
N LEU A 19 -7.51 12.67 13.26
CA LEU A 19 -8.29 12.90 12.05
C LEU A 19 -8.13 14.35 11.56
N GLY A 20 -7.87 14.51 10.27
CA GLY A 20 -7.57 15.80 9.64
C GLY A 20 -6.13 16.29 9.83
N ARG A 21 -5.29 15.56 10.55
CA ARG A 21 -3.97 16.02 10.98
C ARG A 21 -2.82 15.42 10.17
N VAL A 22 -1.74 16.16 10.11
CA VAL A 22 -0.44 15.73 9.59
C VAL A 22 0.54 15.69 10.75
N VAL A 23 1.16 14.53 10.98
CA VAL A 23 2.14 14.33 12.06
C VAL A 23 3.46 13.77 11.52
N ASP A 24 4.54 14.05 12.22
CA ASP A 24 5.84 13.44 11.92
C ASP A 24 5.95 12.01 12.51
N ALA A 25 7.09 11.37 12.28
CA ALA A 25 7.38 10.04 12.80
C ALA A 25 7.45 9.97 14.34
N ASP A 26 7.55 11.09 15.02
CA ASP A 26 7.55 11.23 16.49
C ASP A 26 6.17 11.59 17.06
N GLY A 27 5.15 11.72 16.20
CA GLY A 27 3.80 12.10 16.58
C GLY A 27 3.62 13.59 16.83
N ARG A 28 4.55 14.44 16.35
CA ARG A 28 4.43 15.90 16.47
C ARG A 28 3.63 16.46 15.30
N PRO A 29 2.70 17.41 15.54
CA PRO A 29 1.97 18.07 14.46
C PRO A 29 2.89 18.82 13.50
N MET A 30 2.64 18.67 12.20
CA MET A 30 3.32 19.41 11.13
C MET A 30 2.40 20.43 10.44
N ASP A 31 1.10 20.36 10.68
CA ASP A 31 0.03 21.08 9.96
C ASP A 31 -0.33 22.47 10.51
N ARG A 32 0.36 22.95 11.53
CA ARG A 32 0.11 24.25 12.17
C ARG A 32 -1.27 24.42 12.85
N PHE A 33 -2.04 23.35 13.04
CA PHE A 33 -3.34 23.37 13.73
C PHE A 33 -3.22 23.29 15.26
N GLY A 34 -2.03 23.50 15.79
CA GLY A 34 -1.76 23.45 17.22
C GLY A 34 -1.61 22.03 17.78
N PRO A 35 -1.56 21.88 19.11
CA PRO A 35 -1.32 20.60 19.75
C PRO A 35 -2.44 19.59 19.48
N LEU A 36 -2.07 18.30 19.48
CA LEU A 36 -3.04 17.21 19.39
C LEU A 36 -3.90 17.17 20.64
N ARG A 37 -5.21 16.99 20.45
CA ARG A 37 -6.20 16.78 21.51
C ARG A 37 -6.89 15.46 21.26
N ASN A 38 -7.52 14.87 22.30
CA ASN A 38 -8.25 13.63 22.19
C ASN A 38 -7.39 12.47 21.61
N VAL A 39 -6.17 12.34 22.14
CA VAL A 39 -5.20 11.28 21.82
C VAL A 39 -4.67 10.66 23.10
N GLU A 40 -4.32 9.39 23.03
CA GLU A 40 -3.71 8.62 24.11
C GLU A 40 -2.30 8.17 23.73
N SER A 41 -1.42 7.99 24.70
CA SER A 41 -0.10 7.43 24.49
C SER A 41 -0.19 5.90 24.33
N ARG A 42 0.00 5.40 23.09
CA ARG A 42 -0.12 3.97 22.76
C ARG A 42 1.15 3.43 22.11
N PRO A 43 1.46 2.13 22.30
CA PRO A 43 2.62 1.52 21.65
C PRO A 43 2.43 1.45 20.15
N ILE A 44 3.48 1.78 19.40
CA ILE A 44 3.46 1.70 17.92
C ILE A 44 3.90 0.34 17.37
N HIS A 45 4.49 -0.49 18.20
CA HIS A 45 4.87 -1.87 17.86
C HIS A 45 3.81 -2.82 18.39
N GLY A 46 2.87 -3.20 17.52
CA GLY A 46 1.84 -4.19 17.78
C GLY A 46 2.25 -5.59 17.29
N ARG A 47 1.44 -6.57 17.64
CA ARG A 47 1.48 -7.92 17.07
C ARG A 47 0.31 -8.10 16.10
N ALA A 48 0.51 -8.88 15.06
CA ALA A 48 -0.58 -9.31 14.20
C ALA A 48 -1.66 -10.03 15.03
N ILE A 49 -2.92 -9.86 14.64
CA ILE A 49 -4.03 -10.64 15.20
C ILE A 49 -3.76 -12.12 14.88
N ASN A 50 -4.06 -13.00 15.83
CA ASN A 50 -3.96 -14.44 15.61
C ASN A 50 -4.78 -14.83 14.37
N ALA A 51 -4.18 -15.61 13.48
CA ALA A 51 -4.81 -16.00 12.21
C ALA A 51 -6.16 -16.70 12.40
N MET A 52 -6.37 -17.43 13.52
CA MET A 52 -7.63 -18.11 13.82
C MET A 52 -8.73 -17.18 14.34
N ASP A 53 -8.36 -15.96 14.78
CA ASP A 53 -9.30 -14.96 15.27
C ASP A 53 -9.72 -13.96 14.19
N ARG A 54 -9.02 -13.95 13.04
CA ARG A 54 -9.31 -13.06 11.91
C ARG A 54 -10.55 -13.49 11.17
N GLU A 55 -11.39 -12.50 10.84
CA GLU A 55 -12.48 -12.73 9.90
C GLU A 55 -11.98 -12.92 8.47
N PRO A 56 -12.63 -13.78 7.67
CA PRO A 56 -12.26 -13.93 6.25
C PRO A 56 -12.74 -12.74 5.43
N ILE A 57 -12.03 -12.44 4.34
CA ILE A 57 -12.41 -11.41 3.38
C ILE A 57 -13.63 -11.89 2.59
N ARG A 58 -14.75 -11.15 2.67
CA ARG A 58 -16.03 -11.52 2.02
C ARG A 58 -16.66 -10.38 1.22
N GLU A 59 -16.25 -9.14 1.42
CA GLU A 59 -16.85 -7.95 0.82
C GLU A 59 -15.86 -7.27 -0.12
N ALA A 60 -16.36 -6.81 -1.27
CA ALA A 60 -15.58 -5.99 -2.18
C ALA A 60 -15.40 -4.58 -1.60
N LEU A 61 -14.24 -3.98 -1.82
CA LEU A 61 -13.98 -2.57 -1.57
C LEU A 61 -14.14 -1.79 -2.88
N ASP A 62 -14.96 -0.76 -2.88
CA ASP A 62 -14.95 0.22 -3.97
C ASP A 62 -13.74 1.14 -3.81
N THR A 63 -12.85 1.10 -4.80
CA THR A 63 -11.64 1.93 -4.83
C THR A 63 -11.83 3.21 -5.66
N GLY A 64 -13.00 3.40 -6.28
CA GLY A 64 -13.27 4.47 -7.23
C GLY A 64 -12.56 4.33 -8.58
N VAL A 65 -11.75 3.29 -8.78
CA VAL A 65 -10.97 3.06 -10.01
C VAL A 65 -11.57 1.89 -10.80
N ARG A 66 -12.21 2.17 -11.94
CA ARG A 66 -12.93 1.17 -12.74
C ARG A 66 -12.10 -0.05 -13.12
N ALA A 67 -10.83 0.15 -13.50
CA ALA A 67 -9.94 -0.94 -13.86
C ALA A 67 -9.66 -1.89 -12.67
N ILE A 68 -9.57 -1.34 -11.45
CA ILE A 68 -9.43 -2.14 -10.24
C ILE A 68 -10.75 -2.82 -9.90
N ASN A 69 -11.83 -2.05 -9.80
CA ASN A 69 -13.13 -2.58 -9.40
C ASN A 69 -13.65 -3.67 -10.33
N GLY A 70 -13.45 -3.52 -11.66
CA GLY A 70 -13.96 -4.47 -12.65
C GLY A 70 -13.06 -5.67 -12.92
N LEU A 71 -11.73 -5.49 -12.92
CA LEU A 71 -10.78 -6.49 -13.43
C LEU A 71 -9.83 -7.05 -12.38
N LEU A 72 -9.71 -6.36 -11.24
CA LEU A 72 -8.77 -6.64 -10.16
C LEU A 72 -9.43 -6.46 -8.80
N THR A 73 -10.75 -6.70 -8.70
CA THR A 73 -11.56 -6.36 -7.52
C THR A 73 -10.87 -6.73 -6.22
N ILE A 74 -10.78 -5.74 -5.35
CA ILE A 74 -10.12 -5.81 -4.05
C ILE A 74 -11.17 -6.06 -2.97
N GLY A 75 -10.85 -6.88 -1.99
CA GLY A 75 -11.70 -7.11 -0.83
C GLY A 75 -11.34 -6.19 0.34
N ARG A 76 -12.31 -5.86 1.17
CA ARG A 76 -12.08 -5.20 2.47
C ARG A 76 -11.13 -6.03 3.32
N GLY A 77 -10.11 -5.40 3.86
CA GLY A 77 -9.07 -6.09 4.62
C GLY A 77 -7.99 -6.78 3.76
N GLN A 78 -7.95 -6.57 2.44
CA GLN A 78 -6.93 -7.12 1.57
C GLN A 78 -5.64 -6.29 1.61
N ARG A 79 -4.49 -6.94 1.49
CA ARG A 79 -3.15 -6.32 1.39
C ARG A 79 -2.68 -6.37 -0.05
N ILE A 80 -2.48 -5.20 -0.65
CA ILE A 80 -2.16 -5.05 -2.08
C ILE A 80 -0.81 -4.36 -2.25
N GLY A 81 0.03 -4.90 -3.13
CA GLY A 81 1.22 -4.22 -3.61
C GLY A 81 0.92 -3.33 -4.82
N LEU A 82 1.32 -2.07 -4.79
CA LEU A 82 1.31 -1.20 -5.95
C LEU A 82 2.74 -1.05 -6.47
N PHE A 83 3.06 -1.75 -7.54
CA PHE A 83 4.39 -1.79 -8.15
C PHE A 83 4.48 -0.74 -9.25
N ALA A 84 5.39 0.20 -9.09
CA ALA A 84 5.53 1.31 -10.03
C ALA A 84 6.98 1.78 -10.15
N GLY A 85 7.40 2.09 -11.36
CA GLY A 85 8.58 2.93 -11.61
C GLY A 85 8.29 4.41 -11.33
N ALA A 86 9.33 5.25 -11.40
CA ALA A 86 9.16 6.70 -11.25
C ALA A 86 8.33 7.29 -12.40
N GLY A 87 7.44 8.25 -12.07
CA GLY A 87 6.68 9.02 -13.05
C GLY A 87 5.49 8.32 -13.70
N LEU A 88 5.05 7.16 -13.20
CA LEU A 88 3.95 6.37 -13.77
C LEU A 88 2.55 6.73 -13.24
N GLY A 89 2.41 7.84 -12.51
CA GLY A 89 1.12 8.25 -11.94
C GLY A 89 0.75 7.55 -10.63
N LYS A 90 1.72 6.94 -9.92
CA LYS A 90 1.52 6.26 -8.64
C LYS A 90 0.77 7.13 -7.62
N SER A 91 1.25 8.34 -7.35
CA SER A 91 0.68 9.23 -6.34
C SER A 91 -0.74 9.67 -6.71
N VAL A 92 -0.98 9.93 -8.01
CA VAL A 92 -2.32 10.25 -8.52
C VAL A 92 -3.29 9.07 -8.30
N LEU A 93 -2.85 7.84 -8.60
CA LEU A 93 -3.67 6.64 -8.37
C LEU A 93 -3.98 6.43 -6.88
N LEU A 94 -2.98 6.62 -5.99
CA LEU A 94 -3.19 6.58 -4.54
C LEU A 94 -4.20 7.64 -4.10
N GLY A 95 -4.13 8.85 -4.65
CA GLY A 95 -5.08 9.92 -4.36
C GLY A 95 -6.49 9.62 -4.86
N MET A 96 -6.64 9.04 -6.04
CA MET A 96 -7.95 8.58 -6.53
C MET A 96 -8.56 7.57 -5.55
N MET A 97 -7.78 6.58 -5.11
CA MET A 97 -8.25 5.60 -4.13
C MET A 97 -8.57 6.25 -2.78
N ALA A 98 -7.77 7.22 -2.32
CA ALA A 98 -8.05 7.95 -1.09
C ALA A 98 -9.38 8.71 -1.16
N ARG A 99 -9.65 9.40 -2.27
CA ARG A 99 -10.87 10.21 -2.44
C ARG A 99 -12.12 9.37 -2.61
N TYR A 100 -12.06 8.34 -3.43
CA TYR A 100 -13.25 7.63 -3.91
C TYR A 100 -13.54 6.31 -3.20
N THR A 101 -12.69 5.92 -2.25
CA THR A 101 -12.94 4.73 -1.43
C THR A 101 -14.11 4.95 -0.47
N ASP A 102 -14.83 3.88 -0.20
CA ASP A 102 -15.89 3.81 0.81
C ASP A 102 -15.37 3.46 2.23
N ALA A 103 -14.06 3.62 2.48
CA ALA A 103 -13.47 3.45 3.81
C ALA A 103 -13.87 4.58 4.76
N ASP A 104 -14.05 4.25 6.04
CA ASP A 104 -14.42 5.22 7.08
C ASP A 104 -13.26 6.16 7.43
N VAL A 105 -12.04 5.62 7.46
CA VAL A 105 -10.81 6.34 7.80
C VAL A 105 -9.71 6.03 6.79
N ILE A 106 -8.95 7.05 6.44
CA ILE A 106 -7.78 6.94 5.57
C ILE A 106 -6.53 7.21 6.39
N VAL A 107 -5.59 6.29 6.39
CA VAL A 107 -4.27 6.52 7.00
C VAL A 107 -3.21 6.49 5.92
N VAL A 108 -2.43 7.55 5.81
CA VAL A 108 -1.35 7.66 4.82
C VAL A 108 -0.01 7.70 5.52
N GLY A 109 0.83 6.71 5.27
CA GLY A 109 2.21 6.68 5.72
C GLY A 109 3.15 7.06 4.58
N LEU A 110 3.66 8.30 4.57
CA LEU A 110 4.64 8.77 3.59
C LEU A 110 6.05 8.56 4.14
N VAL A 111 6.67 7.44 3.74
CA VAL A 111 7.94 6.96 4.31
C VAL A 111 9.07 7.11 3.30
N GLY A 112 10.01 7.99 3.59
CA GLY A 112 11.18 8.24 2.74
C GLY A 112 10.86 9.02 1.45
N GLU A 113 9.69 9.62 1.34
CA GLU A 113 9.33 10.50 0.23
C GLU A 113 9.91 11.90 0.42
N ARG A 114 10.00 12.69 -0.65
CA ARG A 114 10.53 14.05 -0.58
C ARG A 114 9.53 14.97 0.11
N GLY A 115 10.01 15.95 0.88
CA GLY A 115 9.13 16.91 1.57
C GLY A 115 8.15 17.63 0.64
N ARG A 116 8.54 17.91 -0.63
CA ARG A 116 7.65 18.48 -1.65
C ARG A 116 6.47 17.54 -1.98
N GLU A 117 6.74 16.26 -2.14
CA GLU A 117 5.72 15.25 -2.51
C GLU A 117 4.70 15.05 -1.38
N ILE A 118 5.12 15.23 -0.13
CA ILE A 118 4.23 15.21 1.05
C ILE A 118 3.21 16.35 0.95
N LYS A 119 3.68 17.55 0.62
CA LYS A 119 2.81 18.72 0.47
C LYS A 119 1.86 18.59 -0.72
N GLU A 120 2.36 18.17 -1.88
CA GLU A 120 1.56 17.88 -3.07
C GLU A 120 0.47 16.83 -2.78
N PHE A 121 0.82 15.76 -2.05
CA PHE A 121 -0.17 14.75 -1.68
C PHE A 121 -1.30 15.33 -0.84
N LEU A 122 -0.97 16.19 0.11
CA LEU A 122 -1.95 16.79 1.00
C LEU A 122 -2.88 17.79 0.27
N GLU A 123 -2.28 18.71 -0.50
CA GLU A 123 -2.98 19.87 -1.07
C GLU A 123 -3.66 19.51 -2.41
N ASP A 124 -2.95 18.80 -3.29
CA ASP A 124 -3.40 18.57 -4.66
C ASP A 124 -4.07 17.21 -4.85
N ILE A 125 -3.62 16.20 -4.09
CA ILE A 125 -4.02 14.81 -4.30
C ILE A 125 -5.18 14.43 -3.38
N LEU A 126 -5.05 14.60 -2.07
CA LEU A 126 -6.13 14.27 -1.12
C LEU A 126 -7.26 15.31 -1.17
N GLY A 127 -6.90 16.60 -1.23
CA GLY A 127 -7.85 17.70 -1.22
C GLY A 127 -8.45 17.99 0.17
N GLU A 128 -9.21 19.09 0.26
CA GLU A 128 -9.79 19.54 1.54
C GLU A 128 -10.99 18.69 1.99
N GLU A 129 -11.77 18.19 1.02
CA GLU A 129 -13.03 17.46 1.29
C GLU A 129 -12.79 16.18 2.09
N ASP A 130 -11.79 15.37 1.75
CA ASP A 130 -11.49 14.09 2.39
C ASP A 130 -10.52 14.19 3.56
N ARG A 131 -9.94 15.37 3.77
CA ARG A 131 -8.97 15.60 4.83
C ARG A 131 -9.52 15.26 6.21
N HIS A 132 -10.79 15.56 6.48
CA HIS A 132 -11.43 15.36 7.79
C HIS A 132 -11.44 13.89 8.25
N ARG A 133 -11.40 12.91 7.33
CA ARG A 133 -11.34 11.47 7.61
C ARG A 133 -9.96 10.88 7.41
N ALA A 134 -8.93 11.70 7.16
CA ALA A 134 -7.58 11.24 6.88
C ALA A 134 -6.61 11.57 8.01
N VAL A 135 -5.63 10.69 8.21
CA VAL A 135 -4.44 10.91 9.05
C VAL A 135 -3.20 10.72 8.20
N ILE A 136 -2.29 11.68 8.19
CA ILE A 136 -1.04 11.58 7.44
C ILE A 136 0.13 11.51 8.41
N VAL A 137 0.92 10.45 8.29
CA VAL A 137 2.21 10.29 8.98
C VAL A 137 3.32 10.55 7.97
N ALA A 138 4.07 11.62 8.17
CA ALA A 138 5.15 12.03 7.29
C ALA A 138 6.52 11.68 7.89
N ALA A 139 7.27 10.84 7.19
CA ALA A 139 8.65 10.49 7.54
C ALA A 139 9.55 10.71 6.30
N PRO A 140 9.89 11.98 5.97
CA PRO A 140 10.60 12.33 4.75
C PRO A 140 12.01 11.72 4.67
N SER A 141 12.58 11.75 3.47
CA SER A 141 13.82 11.05 3.12
C SER A 141 15.08 11.59 3.82
N ASP A 142 15.05 12.82 4.31
CA ASP A 142 16.12 13.46 5.07
C ASP A 142 16.16 13.04 6.54
N LEU A 143 15.13 12.34 7.04
CA LEU A 143 15.14 11.80 8.39
C LEU A 143 16.06 10.58 8.53
N PRO A 144 16.61 10.35 9.75
CA PRO A 144 17.37 9.14 10.06
C PRO A 144 16.58 7.86 9.76
N PRO A 145 17.27 6.73 9.41
CA PRO A 145 16.62 5.46 9.08
C PRO A 145 15.63 4.97 10.14
N ILE A 146 15.98 5.13 11.42
CA ILE A 146 15.11 4.75 12.55
C ILE A 146 13.79 5.52 12.49
N ALA A 147 13.80 6.82 12.24
CA ALA A 147 12.60 7.64 12.17
C ALA A 147 11.73 7.25 10.94
N ARG A 148 12.36 6.95 9.79
CA ARG A 148 11.64 6.46 8.61
C ARG A 148 10.92 5.14 8.88
N MET A 149 11.59 4.17 9.51
CA MET A 149 10.94 2.93 9.92
C MET A 149 9.82 3.14 10.94
N GLN A 150 10.05 4.04 11.89
CA GLN A 150 9.08 4.38 12.91
C GLN A 150 7.82 4.99 12.33
N GLY A 151 7.92 5.85 11.31
CA GLY A 151 6.76 6.41 10.60
C GLY A 151 5.84 5.32 10.02
N ALA A 152 6.42 4.25 9.44
CA ALA A 152 5.64 3.12 8.94
C ALA A 152 4.91 2.36 10.07
N HIS A 153 5.61 2.10 11.18
CA HIS A 153 5.00 1.45 12.35
C HIS A 153 3.92 2.31 12.99
N TYR A 154 4.12 3.63 13.02
CA TYR A 154 3.16 4.57 13.58
C TYR A 154 1.89 4.67 12.71
N ALA A 155 2.01 4.81 11.40
CA ALA A 155 0.88 4.77 10.49
C ALA A 155 0.08 3.45 10.64
N THR A 156 0.78 2.31 10.73
CA THR A 156 0.13 1.02 10.96
C THR A 156 -0.59 0.96 12.31
N ALA A 157 0.00 1.48 13.39
CA ALA A 157 -0.61 1.50 14.71
C ALA A 157 -1.86 2.41 14.79
N ILE A 158 -1.86 3.53 14.03
CA ILE A 158 -3.04 4.39 13.88
C ILE A 158 -4.16 3.62 13.15
N ALA A 159 -3.83 2.90 12.08
CA ALA A 159 -4.81 2.08 11.37
C ALA A 159 -5.38 0.97 12.26
N GLU A 160 -4.54 0.30 13.05
CA GLU A 160 -4.97 -0.70 14.04
C GLU A 160 -5.94 -0.12 15.07
N TYR A 161 -5.69 1.10 15.55
CA TYR A 161 -6.56 1.76 16.51
C TYR A 161 -7.99 1.95 15.98
N PHE A 162 -8.14 2.40 14.73
CA PHE A 162 -9.47 2.60 14.14
C PHE A 162 -10.13 1.27 13.77
N ARG A 163 -9.38 0.29 13.25
CA ARG A 163 -9.90 -1.07 13.04
C ARG A 163 -10.48 -1.67 14.32
N ASP A 164 -9.78 -1.52 15.44
CA ASP A 164 -10.20 -2.06 16.73
C ASP A 164 -11.49 -1.39 17.28
N GLN A 165 -11.93 -0.29 16.65
CA GLN A 165 -13.20 0.40 16.91
C GLN A 165 -14.26 0.12 15.82
N ASP A 166 -14.16 -1.03 15.15
CA ASP A 166 -15.11 -1.49 14.12
C ASP A 166 -15.17 -0.56 12.88
N MET A 167 -14.08 0.15 12.58
CA MET A 167 -13.98 1.01 11.40
C MET A 167 -13.24 0.30 10.25
N ASN A 168 -13.66 0.57 9.03
CA ASN A 168 -12.96 0.14 7.82
C ASN A 168 -11.91 1.18 7.42
N VAL A 169 -10.66 0.81 7.55
CA VAL A 169 -9.52 1.70 7.32
C VAL A 169 -8.88 1.40 5.96
N LEU A 170 -8.64 2.45 5.18
CA LEU A 170 -7.72 2.40 4.04
C LEU A 170 -6.33 2.86 4.51
N LEU A 171 -5.35 1.96 4.48
CA LEU A 171 -3.94 2.30 4.72
C LEU A 171 -3.19 2.42 3.41
N LEU A 172 -2.64 3.60 3.13
CA LEU A 172 -1.76 3.86 2.00
C LEU A 172 -0.32 4.03 2.52
N MET A 173 0.56 3.07 2.25
CA MET A 173 1.96 3.09 2.71
C MET A 173 2.91 3.38 1.53
N ASP A 174 3.40 4.58 1.44
CA ASP A 174 4.32 5.02 0.38
C ASP A 174 5.69 5.40 0.99
N SER A 175 6.73 4.55 0.94
CA SER A 175 6.76 3.25 0.27
C SER A 175 7.39 2.15 1.13
N LEU A 176 6.99 0.92 0.88
CA LEU A 176 7.58 -0.27 1.50
C LEU A 176 9.07 -0.43 1.11
N THR A 177 9.44 -0.03 -0.10
CA THR A 177 10.83 -0.02 -0.56
C THR A 177 11.69 0.92 0.31
N ARG A 178 11.19 2.11 0.63
CA ARG A 178 11.91 3.06 1.49
C ARG A 178 12.03 2.56 2.94
N TYR A 179 10.99 1.88 3.43
CA TYR A 179 11.07 1.17 4.71
C TYR A 179 12.16 0.10 4.71
N ALA A 180 12.22 -0.74 3.67
CA ALA A 180 13.25 -1.77 3.51
C ALA A 180 14.66 -1.17 3.40
N MET A 181 14.82 -0.05 2.68
CA MET A 181 16.10 0.68 2.59
C MET A 181 16.53 1.21 3.97
N ALA A 182 15.63 1.79 4.75
CA ALA A 182 15.93 2.23 6.10
C ALA A 182 16.32 1.07 7.03
N ALA A 183 15.63 -0.07 6.93
CA ALA A 183 15.99 -1.28 7.66
C ALA A 183 17.37 -1.82 7.26
N ARG A 184 17.70 -1.76 5.96
CA ARG A 184 19.03 -2.11 5.43
C ARG A 184 20.13 -1.22 6.03
N GLU A 185 19.93 0.10 6.01
CA GLU A 185 20.90 1.07 6.58
C GLU A 185 21.20 0.76 8.04
N ILE A 186 20.15 0.45 8.84
CA ILE A 186 20.32 0.09 10.26
C ILE A 186 21.06 -1.24 10.40
N ALA A 187 20.65 -2.27 9.67
CA ALA A 187 21.26 -3.60 9.78
C ALA A 187 22.74 -3.57 9.40
N LEU A 188 23.10 -2.87 8.33
CA LEU A 188 24.51 -2.69 7.94
C LEU A 188 25.30 -1.89 8.99
N SER A 189 24.71 -0.85 9.59
CA SER A 189 25.39 -0.03 10.61
C SER A 189 25.71 -0.79 11.90
N ILE A 190 24.96 -1.84 12.21
CA ILE A 190 25.25 -2.74 13.37
C ILE A 190 26.10 -3.96 13.00
N GLY A 191 26.64 -4.01 11.76
CA GLY A 191 27.56 -5.03 11.31
C GLY A 191 26.92 -6.30 10.73
N GLU A 192 25.61 -6.30 10.41
CA GLU A 192 25.00 -7.44 9.72
C GLU A 192 25.51 -7.52 8.28
N SER A 193 25.93 -8.71 7.86
CA SER A 193 26.48 -8.91 6.50
C SER A 193 25.42 -8.75 5.41
N PRO A 194 25.73 -8.05 4.33
CA PRO A 194 24.83 -7.96 3.17
C PRO A 194 24.71 -9.32 2.48
N ALA A 195 23.53 -9.63 1.98
CA ALA A 195 23.23 -10.82 1.20
C ALA A 195 22.67 -10.44 -0.18
N THR A 196 21.41 -10.66 -0.46
CA THR A 196 20.80 -10.45 -1.78
C THR A 196 20.74 -8.97 -2.16
N LYS A 197 21.42 -8.57 -3.25
CA LYS A 197 21.53 -7.18 -3.72
C LYS A 197 21.85 -6.17 -2.60
N GLY A 198 22.65 -6.59 -1.64
CA GLY A 198 23.10 -5.76 -0.53
C GLY A 198 22.10 -5.61 0.62
N TYR A 199 21.00 -6.33 0.63
CA TYR A 199 20.07 -6.38 1.75
C TYR A 199 20.43 -7.51 2.73
N PRO A 200 20.63 -7.21 4.01
CA PRO A 200 20.80 -8.23 5.06
C PRO A 200 19.54 -9.08 5.25
N PRO A 201 19.65 -10.35 5.71
CA PRO A 201 18.52 -11.24 5.92
C PRO A 201 17.45 -10.70 6.88
N SER A 202 17.83 -9.95 7.89
CA SER A 202 16.91 -9.36 8.88
C SER A 202 15.89 -8.40 8.25
N VAL A 203 16.21 -7.78 7.11
CA VAL A 203 15.29 -6.88 6.39
C VAL A 203 14.08 -7.66 5.91
N PHE A 204 14.31 -8.85 5.31
CA PHE A 204 13.23 -9.69 4.80
C PHE A 204 12.36 -10.29 5.90
N ALA A 205 12.89 -10.49 7.10
CA ALA A 205 12.11 -10.92 8.26
C ALA A 205 11.20 -9.80 8.82
N ARG A 206 11.59 -8.53 8.63
CA ARG A 206 10.80 -7.36 9.10
C ARG A 206 9.61 -7.04 8.22
N LEU A 207 9.69 -7.32 6.91
CA LEU A 207 8.59 -7.04 5.97
C LEU A 207 7.29 -7.77 6.35
N PRO A 208 7.25 -9.11 6.47
CA PRO A 208 6.03 -9.80 6.87
C PRO A 208 5.56 -9.38 8.26
N ALA A 209 6.46 -9.09 9.20
CA ALA A 209 6.09 -8.62 10.53
C ALA A 209 5.31 -7.28 10.51
N LEU A 210 5.60 -6.39 9.56
CA LEU A 210 4.84 -5.16 9.35
C LEU A 210 3.53 -5.45 8.60
N LEU A 211 3.58 -6.21 7.50
CA LEU A 211 2.45 -6.47 6.62
C LEU A 211 1.34 -7.27 7.31
N GLU A 212 1.69 -8.23 8.17
CA GLU A 212 0.73 -9.07 8.89
C GLU A 212 -0.06 -8.32 9.96
N ARG A 213 0.30 -7.10 10.31
CA ARG A 213 -0.47 -6.25 11.23
C ARG A 213 -1.75 -5.70 10.60
N THR A 214 -1.82 -5.64 9.28
CA THR A 214 -2.99 -5.20 8.52
C THR A 214 -3.88 -6.37 8.10
N GLY A 215 -5.02 -6.08 7.51
CA GLY A 215 -5.98 -7.08 7.11
C GLY A 215 -7.29 -6.99 7.89
N MET A 216 -8.09 -8.04 7.82
CA MET A 216 -9.33 -8.15 8.60
C MET A 216 -9.05 -8.13 10.10
N GLY A 217 -9.94 -7.50 10.86
CA GLY A 217 -9.97 -7.58 12.31
C GLY A 217 -10.46 -8.94 12.82
N ALA A 218 -10.51 -9.09 14.12
CA ALA A 218 -11.24 -10.17 14.78
C ALA A 218 -12.76 -9.89 14.75
N ARG A 219 -13.57 -10.86 15.14
CA ARG A 219 -15.03 -10.71 15.17
C ARG A 219 -15.45 -9.50 16.00
N GLY A 220 -16.24 -8.61 15.38
CA GLY A 220 -16.66 -7.34 15.98
C GLY A 220 -15.63 -6.23 15.90
N GLN A 221 -14.62 -6.39 15.05
CA GLN A 221 -13.69 -5.35 14.67
C GLN A 221 -13.79 -5.07 13.16
N GLY A 222 -13.41 -3.88 12.75
CA GLY A 222 -13.36 -3.49 11.33
C GLY A 222 -12.20 -4.13 10.56
N SER A 223 -11.75 -3.45 9.54
CA SER A 223 -10.70 -3.96 8.64
C SER A 223 -9.65 -2.90 8.34
N ILE A 224 -8.45 -3.35 7.94
CA ILE A 224 -7.43 -2.50 7.32
C ILE A 224 -7.16 -3.03 5.91
N THR A 225 -7.71 -2.37 4.91
CA THR A 225 -7.29 -2.59 3.52
C THR A 225 -6.05 -1.79 3.26
N ALA A 226 -4.95 -2.44 2.89
CA ALA A 226 -3.66 -1.78 2.80
C ALA A 226 -3.09 -1.83 1.38
N PHE A 227 -2.66 -0.67 0.87
CA PHE A 227 -1.87 -0.54 -0.34
C PHE A 227 -0.44 -0.20 0.03
N TYR A 228 0.47 -1.07 -0.30
CA TYR A 228 1.90 -0.89 -0.11
C TYR A 228 2.56 -0.58 -1.45
N THR A 229 3.10 0.62 -1.61
CA THR A 229 3.84 0.92 -2.83
C THR A 229 5.22 0.27 -2.79
N VAL A 230 5.60 -0.32 -3.90
CA VAL A 230 6.90 -0.92 -4.11
C VAL A 230 7.53 -0.27 -5.34
N LEU A 231 8.64 0.42 -5.12
CA LEU A 231 9.36 1.10 -6.19
C LEU A 231 10.27 0.08 -6.87
N ALA A 232 10.02 -0.18 -8.15
CA ALA A 232 10.90 -0.99 -9.00
C ALA A 232 11.83 -0.05 -9.78
N GLU A 233 13.13 -0.06 -9.47
CA GLU A 233 14.12 0.71 -10.22
C GLU A 233 14.27 0.11 -11.64
N GLY A 234 14.12 0.94 -12.67
CA GLY A 234 14.29 0.51 -14.07
C GLY A 234 13.31 -0.57 -14.53
N ASP A 235 12.11 -0.65 -13.93
CA ASP A 235 11.13 -1.72 -14.18
C ASP A 235 11.66 -3.14 -13.87
N ASP A 236 12.74 -3.25 -13.06
CA ASP A 236 13.33 -4.53 -12.63
C ASP A 236 12.39 -5.29 -11.69
N GLN A 237 11.70 -6.27 -12.26
CA GLN A 237 10.82 -7.17 -11.51
C GLN A 237 11.56 -8.14 -10.57
N ASN A 238 12.91 -8.23 -10.71
CA ASN A 238 13.76 -9.09 -9.88
C ASN A 238 14.35 -8.35 -8.68
N ASP A 239 13.82 -7.18 -8.31
CA ASP A 239 14.17 -6.51 -7.07
C ASP A 239 13.80 -7.38 -5.86
N PRO A 240 14.72 -7.64 -4.91
CA PRO A 240 14.47 -8.56 -3.80
C PRO A 240 13.34 -8.10 -2.87
N VAL A 241 13.13 -6.78 -2.72
CA VAL A 241 12.03 -6.24 -1.92
C VAL A 241 10.72 -6.46 -2.66
N ALA A 242 10.71 -6.28 -4.00
CA ALA A 242 9.57 -6.52 -4.84
C ALA A 242 9.14 -7.99 -4.82
N ASP A 243 10.08 -8.91 -4.99
CA ASP A 243 9.81 -10.35 -4.98
C ASP A 243 9.34 -10.83 -3.60
N SER A 244 10.06 -10.45 -2.55
CA SER A 244 9.66 -10.75 -1.17
C SER A 244 8.26 -10.21 -0.86
N SER A 245 7.95 -8.96 -1.25
CA SER A 245 6.64 -8.35 -1.01
C SER A 245 5.51 -9.11 -1.68
N ARG A 246 5.69 -9.56 -2.95
CA ARG A 246 4.68 -10.36 -3.66
C ARG A 246 4.29 -11.65 -2.94
N SER A 247 5.22 -12.24 -2.21
CA SER A 247 4.97 -13.50 -1.49
C SER A 247 4.07 -13.34 -0.26
N PHE A 248 4.07 -12.15 0.37
CA PHE A 248 3.30 -11.86 1.59
C PHE A 248 2.01 -11.07 1.34
N LEU A 249 1.82 -10.53 0.14
CA LEU A 249 0.64 -9.75 -0.22
C LEU A 249 -0.44 -10.61 -0.87
N ASP A 250 -1.70 -10.19 -0.71
CA ASP A 250 -2.87 -10.88 -1.23
C ASP A 250 -3.18 -10.51 -2.70
N GLY A 251 -2.27 -9.82 -3.35
CA GLY A 251 -2.33 -9.41 -4.74
C GLY A 251 -1.42 -8.22 -5.02
N HIS A 252 -1.35 -7.84 -6.29
CA HIS A 252 -0.55 -6.70 -6.71
C HIS A 252 -1.11 -6.03 -7.97
N ILE A 253 -0.89 -4.73 -8.06
CA ILE A 253 -1.16 -3.89 -9.21
C ILE A 253 0.18 -3.41 -9.75
N VAL A 254 0.41 -3.59 -11.04
CA VAL A 254 1.63 -3.15 -11.73
C VAL A 254 1.29 -1.98 -12.63
N LEU A 255 2.01 -0.87 -12.49
CA LEU A 255 1.95 0.24 -13.43
C LEU A 255 2.98 0.04 -14.56
N SER A 256 2.53 0.22 -15.79
CA SER A 256 3.33 0.01 -17.00
C SER A 256 3.82 1.34 -17.57
N ARG A 257 5.12 1.41 -17.86
CA ARG A 257 5.72 2.54 -18.57
C ARG A 257 5.18 2.65 -19.99
N GLU A 258 5.04 1.51 -20.68
CA GLU A 258 4.49 1.46 -22.04
C GLU A 258 3.10 2.11 -22.13
N LEU A 259 2.22 1.82 -21.14
CA LEU A 259 0.89 2.43 -21.09
C LEU A 259 0.97 3.92 -20.77
N ALA A 260 1.83 4.32 -19.84
CA ALA A 260 2.01 5.73 -19.49
C ALA A 260 2.57 6.54 -20.67
N ASP A 261 3.57 6.04 -21.38
CA ASP A 261 4.15 6.67 -22.56
C ASP A 261 3.15 6.76 -23.72
N ALA A 262 2.20 5.81 -23.80
CA ALA A 262 1.08 5.85 -24.73
C ALA A 262 -0.06 6.79 -24.28
N GLY A 263 0.09 7.51 -23.15
CA GLY A 263 -0.95 8.40 -22.60
C GLY A 263 -2.14 7.69 -21.98
N HIS A 264 -2.05 6.39 -21.72
CA HIS A 264 -3.12 5.60 -21.11
C HIS A 264 -3.05 5.64 -19.59
N TYR A 265 -4.01 6.31 -18.94
CA TYR A 265 -4.08 6.45 -17.48
C TYR A 265 -5.44 6.04 -16.92
N PRO A 266 -5.47 5.42 -15.71
CA PRO A 266 -4.31 4.96 -14.97
C PRO A 266 -3.53 3.88 -15.72
N ALA A 267 -2.19 3.93 -15.65
CA ALA A 267 -1.29 3.07 -16.43
C ALA A 267 -1.20 1.63 -15.86
N ILE A 268 -2.35 1.03 -15.52
CA ILE A 268 -2.45 -0.30 -14.89
C ILE A 268 -2.27 -1.39 -15.94
N ASP A 269 -1.23 -2.20 -15.79
CA ASP A 269 -1.03 -3.41 -16.59
C ASP A 269 -1.92 -4.53 -16.02
N ILE A 270 -3.07 -4.75 -16.63
CA ILE A 270 -4.05 -5.75 -16.18
C ILE A 270 -3.58 -7.20 -16.35
N GLU A 271 -2.60 -7.45 -17.23
CA GLU A 271 -2.03 -8.79 -17.44
C GLU A 271 -1.06 -9.15 -16.32
N LYS A 272 -0.23 -8.18 -15.90
CA LYS A 272 0.75 -8.35 -14.83
C LYS A 272 0.18 -8.14 -13.43
N SER A 273 -1.10 -7.74 -13.34
CA SER A 273 -1.77 -7.45 -12.06
C SER A 273 -2.72 -8.58 -11.67
N ILE A 274 -2.81 -8.83 -10.36
CA ILE A 274 -3.67 -9.88 -9.81
C ILE A 274 -4.25 -9.48 -8.45
N SER A 275 -5.53 -9.74 -8.24
CA SER A 275 -6.15 -9.84 -6.92
C SER A 275 -6.45 -11.31 -6.61
N ARG A 276 -5.82 -11.84 -5.57
CA ARG A 276 -6.04 -13.25 -5.15
C ARG A 276 -7.39 -13.44 -4.47
N VAL A 277 -8.04 -12.36 -4.07
CA VAL A 277 -9.31 -12.35 -3.33
C VAL A 277 -10.50 -12.13 -4.26
N MET A 278 -10.28 -11.67 -5.50
CA MET A 278 -11.36 -11.34 -6.45
C MET A 278 -12.42 -12.44 -6.57
N SER A 279 -12.00 -13.71 -6.61
CA SER A 279 -12.95 -14.82 -6.73
C SER A 279 -13.84 -15.03 -5.50
N ALA A 280 -13.42 -14.55 -4.33
CA ALA A 280 -14.19 -14.67 -3.09
C ALA A 280 -15.18 -13.51 -2.90
N VAL A 281 -14.95 -12.36 -3.56
CA VAL A 281 -15.71 -11.12 -3.35
C VAL A 281 -16.50 -10.65 -4.58
N THR A 282 -16.49 -11.42 -5.68
CA THR A 282 -17.21 -11.06 -6.90
C THR A 282 -18.08 -12.21 -7.40
N PRO A 283 -19.22 -11.91 -8.08
CA PRO A 283 -20.05 -12.92 -8.71
C PRO A 283 -19.33 -13.59 -9.89
N ALA A 284 -19.75 -14.82 -10.21
CA ALA A 284 -19.14 -15.63 -11.26
C ALA A 284 -19.18 -14.96 -12.64
N GLU A 285 -20.25 -14.22 -12.94
CA GLU A 285 -20.41 -13.47 -14.19
C GLU A 285 -19.30 -12.42 -14.35
N GLN A 286 -19.05 -11.60 -13.34
CA GLN A 286 -17.98 -10.60 -13.37
C GLN A 286 -16.62 -11.26 -13.58
N GLN A 287 -16.36 -12.38 -12.91
CA GLN A 287 -15.11 -13.14 -13.07
C GLN A 287 -14.94 -13.63 -14.51
N GLN A 288 -16.05 -14.11 -15.13
CA GLN A 288 -16.03 -14.57 -16.50
C GLN A 288 -15.73 -13.42 -17.47
N LEU A 289 -16.44 -12.28 -17.34
CA LEU A 289 -16.24 -11.10 -18.17
C LEU A 289 -14.81 -10.53 -18.03
N ALA A 290 -14.27 -10.49 -16.80
CA ALA A 290 -12.90 -10.05 -16.55
C ALA A 290 -11.88 -10.96 -17.23
N ARG A 291 -12.07 -12.29 -17.19
CA ARG A 291 -11.22 -13.25 -17.91
C ARG A 291 -11.31 -13.09 -19.42
N GLN A 292 -12.50 -12.90 -19.96
CA GLN A 292 -12.70 -12.67 -21.39
C GLN A 292 -11.99 -11.39 -21.85
N LEU A 293 -12.18 -10.27 -21.13
CA LEU A 293 -11.51 -9.03 -21.46
C LEU A 293 -9.98 -9.16 -21.41
N LYS A 294 -9.44 -9.78 -20.37
CA LYS A 294 -7.98 -10.03 -20.28
C LYS A 294 -7.47 -10.89 -21.44
N SER A 295 -8.22 -11.91 -21.84
CA SER A 295 -7.87 -12.78 -22.97
C SER A 295 -7.86 -12.02 -24.31
N LEU A 296 -8.88 -11.20 -24.56
CA LEU A 296 -8.95 -10.36 -25.77
C LEU A 296 -7.85 -9.29 -25.79
N TRP A 297 -7.59 -8.66 -24.65
CA TRP A 297 -6.50 -7.70 -24.50
C TRP A 297 -5.15 -8.31 -24.79
N SER A 298 -4.89 -9.52 -24.24
CA SER A 298 -3.66 -10.27 -24.48
C SER A 298 -3.49 -10.68 -25.96
N ALA A 299 -4.58 -11.10 -26.63
CA ALA A 299 -4.56 -11.39 -28.06
C ALA A 299 -4.23 -10.14 -28.89
N TYR A 300 -4.90 -9.03 -28.59
CA TYR A 300 -4.63 -7.74 -29.24
C TYR A 300 -3.17 -7.31 -29.07
N ARG A 301 -2.61 -7.36 -27.85
CA ARG A 301 -1.23 -6.98 -27.59
C ARG A 301 -0.22 -7.82 -28.39
N ARG A 302 -0.44 -9.13 -28.51
CA ARG A 302 0.42 -10.01 -29.34
C ARG A 302 0.36 -9.68 -30.80
N SER A 303 -0.82 -9.27 -31.30
CA SER A 303 -1.04 -8.98 -32.72
C SER A 303 -0.76 -7.51 -33.09
N ARG A 304 -0.55 -6.63 -32.10
CA ARG A 304 -0.45 -5.18 -32.28
C ARG A 304 0.61 -4.77 -33.30
N GLU A 305 1.79 -5.39 -33.26
CA GLU A 305 2.88 -5.10 -34.20
C GLU A 305 2.48 -5.48 -35.63
N LEU A 306 1.87 -6.66 -35.82
CA LEU A 306 1.38 -7.11 -37.12
C LEU A 306 0.27 -6.20 -37.67
N ILE A 307 -0.63 -5.74 -36.80
CA ILE A 307 -1.67 -4.77 -37.16
C ILE A 307 -1.04 -3.45 -37.60
N THR A 308 -0.07 -2.95 -36.85
CA THR A 308 0.57 -1.64 -37.11
C THR A 308 1.31 -1.61 -38.45
N ILE A 309 1.96 -2.71 -38.85
CA ILE A 309 2.67 -2.82 -40.14
C ILE A 309 1.77 -3.32 -41.28
N GLY A 310 0.45 -3.53 -41.04
CA GLY A 310 -0.48 -4.03 -42.05
C GLY A 310 -0.31 -5.49 -42.44
N ALA A 311 0.42 -6.27 -41.66
CA ALA A 311 0.69 -7.71 -41.91
C ALA A 311 -0.32 -8.65 -41.19
N TYR A 312 -1.24 -8.10 -40.42
CA TYR A 312 -2.29 -8.91 -39.76
C TYR A 312 -3.36 -9.32 -40.77
N THR A 313 -3.63 -10.62 -40.85
CA THR A 313 -4.72 -11.16 -41.68
C THR A 313 -5.93 -11.46 -40.76
N GLU A 314 -7.09 -10.88 -41.08
CA GLU A 314 -8.32 -11.13 -40.34
C GLU A 314 -8.65 -12.64 -40.33
N GLY A 315 -9.00 -13.17 -39.13
CA GLY A 315 -9.26 -14.59 -38.94
C GLY A 315 -8.02 -15.47 -38.71
N SER A 316 -6.80 -14.91 -38.70
CA SER A 316 -5.58 -15.65 -38.36
C SER A 316 -5.50 -16.04 -36.87
N ASP A 317 -6.24 -15.37 -36.00
CA ASP A 317 -6.43 -15.74 -34.60
C ASP A 317 -7.83 -16.28 -34.42
N ALA A 318 -7.96 -17.55 -33.99
CA ALA A 318 -9.23 -18.26 -33.86
C ALA A 318 -10.07 -17.82 -32.64
N ARG A 319 -9.72 -16.73 -31.96
CA ARG A 319 -10.38 -16.22 -30.75
C ARG A 319 -11.20 -14.99 -30.98
#